data_b4a86bb230975e309672d0cc1dd5e202
#
_entry.id   b4a86bb230975e309672d0cc1dd5e202
#
_cell.length_a   1.000
_cell.length_b   1.000
_cell.length_c   1.000
_cell.angle_alpha   90.00
_cell.angle_beta   90.00
_cell.angle_gamma   90.00
#
_symmetry.space_group_name_H-M   'P 1'
#
loop_
_entity.id
_entity.type
_entity.pdbx_description
1 polymer ?
#
loop_
_entity_poly.entity_id
_entity_poly.type
_entity_poly.pdbx_seq_one_letter_code
_entity_poly.pdbx_strand_id
1 'polypeptide(L)'
;MFKGLGNLANIGALVKQAQEMGGKMQAIQEELKTKKATGAAGGGLVEVDVNGLSDVLAVRIDPSLVEKGEREMIEDLLPAAFNAAQAKAKQMHAEALQGLAVGLPMGGFADILSQLPGANPDAGKM
;
A
#
# COMPACT_ATOMS: atom_id res chain seq x y z
N MET A 1 -3.08 -43.54 -5.50
CA MET A 1 -3.47 -43.11 -6.84
C MET A 1 -4.63 -42.13 -6.82
N PHE A 2 -5.69 -42.44 -6.11
CA PHE A 2 -6.82 -41.51 -5.99
C PHE A 2 -6.48 -40.23 -5.25
N LYS A 3 -5.51 -40.28 -4.36
CA LYS A 3 -5.02 -39.08 -3.68
C LYS A 3 -4.39 -38.08 -4.65
N GLY A 4 -3.76 -38.59 -5.70
CA GLY A 4 -3.18 -37.73 -6.72
C GLY A 4 -4.22 -37.01 -7.56
N LEU A 5 -5.32 -37.71 -7.87
CA LEU A 5 -6.43 -37.11 -8.61
C LEU A 5 -7.17 -36.07 -7.79
N GLY A 6 -7.36 -36.33 -6.48
CA GLY A 6 -7.96 -35.35 -5.58
C GLY A 6 -7.10 -34.10 -5.44
N ASN A 7 -5.79 -34.29 -5.39
CA ASN A 7 -4.86 -33.15 -5.35
C ASN A 7 -4.87 -32.34 -6.63
N LEU A 8 -5.02 -33.00 -7.77
CA LEU A 8 -5.12 -32.30 -9.05
C LEU A 8 -6.38 -31.43 -9.13
N ALA A 9 -7.51 -31.93 -8.62
CA ALA A 9 -8.73 -31.15 -8.56
C ALA A 9 -8.59 -29.95 -7.61
N ASN A 10 -7.90 -30.14 -6.48
CA ASN A 10 -7.62 -29.07 -5.54
C ASN A 10 -6.64 -28.04 -6.13
N ILE A 11 -5.69 -28.52 -6.91
CA ILE A 11 -4.74 -27.61 -7.60
C ILE A 11 -5.48 -26.73 -8.58
N GLY A 12 -6.45 -27.27 -9.32
CA GLY A 12 -7.27 -26.50 -10.24
C GLY A 12 -8.07 -25.42 -9.54
N ALA A 13 -8.66 -25.75 -8.39
CA ALA A 13 -9.37 -24.78 -7.57
C ALA A 13 -8.43 -23.70 -7.01
N LEU A 14 -7.24 -24.11 -6.59
CA LEU A 14 -6.23 -23.17 -6.09
C LEU A 14 -5.76 -22.22 -7.18
N VAL A 15 -5.55 -22.71 -8.39
CA VAL A 15 -5.14 -21.88 -9.52
C VAL A 15 -6.22 -20.87 -9.85
N LYS A 16 -7.48 -21.29 -9.86
CA LYS A 16 -8.61 -20.39 -10.10
C LYS A 16 -8.68 -19.30 -9.02
N GLN A 17 -8.51 -19.71 -7.77
CA GLN A 17 -8.51 -18.77 -6.64
C GLN A 17 -7.35 -17.78 -6.75
N ALA A 18 -6.18 -18.26 -7.16
CA ALA A 18 -5.02 -17.41 -7.35
C ALA A 18 -5.25 -16.39 -8.47
N GLN A 19 -5.91 -16.81 -9.55
CA GLN A 19 -6.26 -15.91 -10.65
C GLN A 19 -7.25 -14.84 -10.21
N GLU A 20 -8.26 -15.23 -9.42
CA GLU A 20 -9.21 -14.28 -8.86
C GLU A 20 -8.53 -13.28 -7.93
N MET A 21 -7.59 -13.77 -7.12
CA MET A 21 -6.80 -12.92 -6.23
C MET A 21 -5.97 -11.93 -7.02
N GLY A 22 -5.32 -12.39 -8.10
CA GLY A 22 -4.55 -11.52 -8.98
C GLY A 22 -5.40 -10.42 -9.59
N GLY A 23 -6.62 -10.76 -10.03
CA GLY A 23 -7.55 -9.78 -10.54
C GLY A 23 -7.97 -8.75 -9.51
N LYS A 24 -8.21 -9.21 -8.27
CA LYS A 24 -8.57 -8.31 -7.17
C LYS A 24 -7.41 -7.39 -6.81
N MET A 25 -6.18 -7.91 -6.80
CA MET A 25 -5.00 -7.10 -6.54
C MET A 25 -4.81 -6.02 -7.59
N GLN A 26 -5.01 -6.38 -8.87
CA GLN A 26 -4.91 -5.42 -9.96
C GLN A 26 -5.99 -4.33 -9.84
N ALA A 27 -7.22 -4.73 -9.50
CA ALA A 27 -8.30 -3.78 -9.30
C ALA A 27 -8.01 -2.81 -8.16
N ILE A 28 -7.40 -3.31 -7.07
CA ILE A 28 -7.00 -2.48 -5.94
C ILE A 28 -5.94 -1.47 -6.37
N GLN A 29 -4.95 -1.91 -7.15
CA GLN A 29 -3.91 -0.99 -7.63
C GLN A 29 -4.49 0.09 -8.52
N GLU A 30 -5.41 -0.26 -9.41
CA GLU A 30 -6.07 0.73 -10.25
C GLU A 30 -6.92 1.70 -9.44
N GLU A 31 -7.61 1.20 -8.43
CA GLU A 31 -8.37 2.05 -7.52
C GLU A 31 -7.46 3.01 -6.77
N LEU A 32 -6.33 2.51 -6.27
CA LEU A 32 -5.37 3.34 -5.53
C LEU A 32 -4.77 4.44 -6.40
N LYS A 33 -4.58 4.17 -7.69
CA LYS A 33 -4.09 5.19 -8.62
C LYS A 33 -5.02 6.38 -8.72
N THR A 34 -6.32 6.16 -8.56
CA THR A 34 -7.32 7.23 -8.67
C THR A 34 -7.54 7.97 -7.37
N LYS A 35 -7.08 7.43 -6.25
CA LYS A 35 -7.21 8.07 -4.95
C LYS A 35 -6.11 9.09 -4.74
N LYS A 36 -6.39 10.08 -3.91
CA LYS A 36 -5.46 11.15 -3.65
C LYS A 36 -5.26 11.33 -2.16
N ALA A 37 -4.00 11.50 -1.76
CA ALA A 37 -3.64 11.86 -0.40
C ALA A 37 -2.81 13.12 -0.46
N THR A 38 -3.08 14.05 0.45
CA THR A 38 -2.37 15.32 0.50
C THR A 38 -1.59 15.41 1.80
N GLY A 39 -0.30 15.71 1.69
CA GLY A 39 0.55 16.02 2.82
C GLY A 39 0.92 17.49 2.78
N ALA A 40 1.06 18.09 3.96
CA ALA A 40 1.39 19.49 4.09
C ALA A 40 2.52 19.67 5.11
N ALA A 41 3.29 20.73 4.94
CA ALA A 41 4.34 21.11 5.87
C ALA A 41 4.39 22.62 5.99
N GLY A 42 4.90 23.10 7.13
CA GLY A 42 5.00 24.53 7.36
C GLY A 42 3.66 25.23 7.51
N GLY A 43 2.66 24.54 8.05
CA GLY A 43 1.33 25.11 8.21
C GLY A 43 0.58 25.27 6.89
N GLY A 44 0.92 24.46 5.89
CA GLY A 44 0.28 24.52 4.58
C GLY A 44 1.03 25.34 3.55
N LEU A 45 2.23 25.82 3.88
CA LEU A 45 3.07 26.56 2.95
C LEU A 45 3.51 25.71 1.77
N VAL A 46 3.72 24.42 2.00
CA VAL A 46 4.02 23.46 0.95
C VAL A 46 3.07 22.29 1.10
N GLU A 47 2.44 21.90 0.00
CA GLU A 47 1.55 20.74 -0.03
C GLU A 47 1.94 19.84 -1.19
N VAL A 48 1.85 18.52 -0.97
CA VAL A 48 2.13 17.53 -1.99
C VAL A 48 0.93 16.58 -2.08
N ASP A 49 0.45 16.36 -3.29
CA ASP A 49 -0.58 15.36 -3.56
C ASP A 49 0.09 14.13 -4.14
N VAL A 50 -0.27 12.98 -3.60
CA VAL A 50 0.15 11.69 -4.15
C VAL A 50 -1.09 10.83 -4.35
N ASN A 51 -0.99 9.81 -5.22
CA ASN A 51 -2.05 8.81 -5.31
C ASN A 51 -1.83 7.71 -4.26
N GLY A 52 -2.71 6.72 -4.23
CA GLY A 52 -2.59 5.62 -3.27
C GLY A 52 -1.36 4.74 -3.46
N LEU A 53 -0.67 4.87 -4.59
CA LEU A 53 0.58 4.17 -4.87
C LEU A 53 1.81 5.02 -4.57
N SER A 54 1.62 6.19 -3.97
CA SER A 54 2.68 7.15 -3.62
C SER A 54 3.32 7.86 -4.81
N ASP A 55 2.67 7.83 -5.96
CA ASP A 55 3.11 8.64 -7.10
C ASP A 55 2.74 10.11 -6.84
N VAL A 56 3.67 11.01 -7.10
CA VAL A 56 3.42 12.44 -6.91
C VAL A 56 2.56 12.95 -8.05
N LEU A 57 1.42 13.54 -7.70
CA LEU A 57 0.47 14.10 -8.66
C LEU A 57 0.63 15.60 -8.83
N ALA A 58 0.91 16.30 -7.74
CA ALA A 58 1.03 17.76 -7.77
C ALA A 58 1.83 18.22 -6.55
N VAL A 59 2.48 19.36 -6.73
CA VAL A 59 3.17 20.05 -5.65
C VAL A 59 2.67 21.50 -5.67
N ARG A 60 2.28 21.99 -4.51
CA ARG A 60 1.83 23.37 -4.35
C ARG A 60 2.75 24.07 -3.37
N ILE A 61 3.28 25.20 -3.78
CA ILE A 61 4.16 26.02 -2.96
C ILE A 61 3.47 27.38 -2.80
N ASP A 62 3.35 27.84 -1.57
CA ASP A 62 2.75 29.16 -1.31
C ASP A 62 3.53 30.23 -2.07
N PRO A 63 2.85 31.10 -2.81
CA PRO A 63 3.53 32.15 -3.58
C PRO A 63 4.43 33.04 -2.73
N SER A 64 4.11 33.23 -1.44
CA SER A 64 4.94 34.06 -0.56
C SER A 64 6.35 33.52 -0.41
N LEU A 65 6.53 32.20 -0.44
CA LEU A 65 7.86 31.59 -0.33
C LEU A 65 8.68 31.90 -1.58
N VAL A 66 8.06 31.88 -2.74
CA VAL A 66 8.74 32.15 -4.00
C VAL A 66 9.07 33.65 -4.09
N GLU A 67 8.11 34.50 -3.74
CA GLU A 67 8.28 35.96 -3.80
C GLU A 67 9.38 36.46 -2.87
N LYS A 68 9.49 35.85 -1.69
CA LYS A 68 10.51 36.23 -0.71
C LYS A 68 11.85 35.53 -0.94
N GLY A 69 11.93 34.64 -1.92
CA GLY A 69 13.17 33.92 -2.20
C GLY A 69 13.55 32.94 -1.11
N GLU A 70 12.56 32.35 -0.44
CA GLU A 70 12.76 31.40 0.67
C GLU A 70 13.07 29.99 0.14
N ARG A 71 14.13 29.88 -0.64
CA ARG A 71 14.49 28.63 -1.30
C ARG A 71 14.82 27.53 -0.31
N GLU A 72 15.58 27.86 0.73
CA GLU A 72 15.97 26.86 1.73
C GLU A 72 14.77 26.31 2.48
N MET A 73 13.79 27.17 2.76
CA MET A 73 12.56 26.74 3.41
C MET A 73 11.78 25.78 2.51
N ILE A 74 11.72 26.06 1.22
CA ILE A 74 11.06 25.17 0.26
C ILE A 74 11.77 23.81 0.24
N GLU A 75 13.10 23.82 0.20
CA GLU A 75 13.90 22.59 0.19
C GLU A 75 13.71 21.75 1.45
N ASP A 76 13.46 22.40 2.59
CA ASP A 76 13.22 21.71 3.85
C ASP A 76 11.77 21.22 3.97
N LEU A 77 10.82 22.03 3.54
CA LEU A 77 9.39 21.70 3.69
C LEU A 77 8.89 20.69 2.67
N LEU A 78 9.46 20.70 1.47
CA LEU A 78 8.99 19.81 0.41
C LEU A 78 9.13 18.32 0.76
N PRO A 79 10.30 17.86 1.25
CA PRO A 79 10.40 16.47 1.69
C PRO A 79 9.43 16.13 2.83
N ALA A 80 9.25 17.06 3.77
CA ALA A 80 8.34 16.84 4.90
C ALA A 80 6.89 16.69 4.42
N ALA A 81 6.47 17.54 3.48
CA ALA A 81 5.13 17.45 2.89
C ALA A 81 4.95 16.16 2.11
N PHE A 82 5.95 15.77 1.34
CA PHE A 82 5.91 14.51 0.60
C PHE A 82 5.83 13.31 1.54
N ASN A 83 6.64 13.28 2.58
CA ASN A 83 6.62 12.18 3.54
C ASN A 83 5.27 12.08 4.26
N ALA A 84 4.64 13.21 4.56
CA ALA A 84 3.31 13.22 5.16
C ALA A 84 2.26 12.65 4.19
N ALA A 85 2.35 13.03 2.91
CA ALA A 85 1.47 12.50 1.88
C ALA A 85 1.69 10.98 1.70
N GLN A 86 2.95 10.57 1.67
CA GLN A 86 3.32 9.17 1.50
C GLN A 86 2.80 8.30 2.65
N ALA A 87 2.86 8.82 3.88
CA ALA A 87 2.35 8.09 5.04
C ALA A 87 0.85 7.83 4.89
N LYS A 88 0.10 8.82 4.42
CA LYS A 88 -1.33 8.66 4.14
C LYS A 88 -1.59 7.66 3.02
N ALA A 89 -0.78 7.70 1.97
CA ALA A 89 -0.90 6.76 0.85
C ALA A 89 -0.62 5.33 1.30
N LYS A 90 0.38 5.13 2.14
CA LYS A 90 0.70 3.81 2.69
C LYS A 90 -0.44 3.28 3.54
N GLN A 91 -1.10 4.16 4.30
CA GLN A 91 -2.27 3.76 5.09
C GLN A 91 -3.42 3.34 4.19
N MET A 92 -3.68 4.09 3.12
CA MET A 92 -4.70 3.72 2.13
C MET A 92 -4.41 2.35 1.52
N HIS A 93 -3.16 2.11 1.18
CA HIS A 93 -2.73 0.85 0.61
C HIS A 93 -2.95 -0.31 1.59
N ALA A 94 -2.57 -0.11 2.84
CA ALA A 94 -2.75 -1.11 3.88
C ALA A 94 -4.24 -1.42 4.11
N GLU A 95 -5.09 -0.40 4.13
CA GLU A 95 -6.53 -0.58 4.29
C GLU A 95 -7.13 -1.33 3.12
N ALA A 96 -6.67 -1.05 1.91
CA ALA A 96 -7.13 -1.76 0.72
C ALA A 96 -6.77 -3.24 0.77
N LEU A 97 -5.55 -3.55 1.22
CA LEU A 97 -5.11 -4.93 1.38
C LEU A 97 -5.87 -5.65 2.50
N GLN A 98 -6.18 -4.96 3.59
CA GLN A 98 -6.99 -5.53 4.66
C GLN A 98 -8.39 -5.86 4.16
N GLY A 99 -8.98 -5.00 3.35
CA GLY A 99 -10.27 -5.27 2.74
C GLY A 99 -10.27 -6.53 1.89
N LEU A 100 -9.16 -6.77 1.19
CA LEU A 100 -8.98 -7.99 0.42
C LEU A 100 -8.87 -9.21 1.32
N ALA A 101 -8.11 -9.11 2.41
CA ALA A 101 -7.89 -10.19 3.35
C ALA A 101 -9.17 -10.62 4.07
N VAL A 102 -10.09 -9.68 4.33
CA VAL A 102 -11.37 -9.98 4.99
C VAL A 102 -12.22 -10.92 4.15
N GLY A 103 -12.06 -10.90 2.83
CA GLY A 103 -12.80 -11.80 1.95
C GLY A 103 -12.22 -13.21 1.87
N LEU A 104 -11.11 -13.50 2.55
CA LEU A 104 -10.45 -14.80 2.54
C LEU A 104 -10.81 -15.61 3.78
N PRO A 105 -10.81 -16.98 3.68
CA PRO A 105 -10.98 -17.81 4.87
C PRO A 105 -9.77 -17.64 5.79
N MET A 106 -9.98 -16.90 6.86
CA MET A 106 -8.90 -16.45 7.74
C MET A 106 -8.18 -17.58 8.46
N GLY A 107 -8.91 -18.64 8.82
CA GLY A 107 -8.31 -19.76 9.58
C GLY A 107 -7.19 -20.45 8.83
N GLY A 108 -7.44 -20.80 7.57
CA GLY A 108 -6.44 -21.49 6.76
C GLY A 108 -5.27 -20.60 6.40
N PHE A 109 -5.55 -19.33 6.15
CA PHE A 109 -4.50 -18.37 5.79
C PHE A 109 -3.56 -18.09 6.96
N ALA A 110 -4.12 -17.94 8.16
CA ALA A 110 -3.32 -17.72 9.36
C ALA A 110 -2.42 -18.91 9.64
N ASP A 111 -2.93 -20.13 9.46
CA ASP A 111 -2.14 -21.34 9.64
C ASP A 111 -0.98 -21.41 8.66
N ILE A 112 -1.23 -21.05 7.40
CA ILE A 112 -0.18 -21.04 6.38
C ILE A 112 0.90 -20.03 6.74
N LEU A 113 0.50 -18.85 7.18
CA LEU A 113 1.45 -17.80 7.55
C LEU A 113 2.29 -18.20 8.77
N SER A 114 1.69 -18.89 9.74
CA SER A 114 2.41 -19.30 10.94
C SER A 114 3.42 -20.41 10.64
N GLN A 115 3.23 -21.15 9.56
CA GLN A 115 4.13 -22.20 9.14
C GLN A 115 5.28 -21.73 8.27
N LEU A 116 5.20 -20.51 7.75
CA LEU A 116 6.25 -19.99 6.88
C LEU A 116 7.49 -19.62 7.69
N PRO A 117 8.69 -20.01 7.23
CA PRO A 117 9.93 -19.57 7.89
C PRO A 117 10.06 -18.04 7.79
N GLY A 118 10.38 -17.44 8.92
CA GLY A 118 10.51 -15.98 8.98
C GLY A 118 9.22 -15.22 9.23
N ALA A 119 8.06 -15.89 9.13
CA ALA A 119 6.78 -15.28 9.47
C ALA A 119 6.50 -15.33 10.96
N ASN A 120 7.24 -16.18 11.69
CA ASN A 120 7.11 -16.30 13.14
C ASN A 120 7.96 -15.22 13.81
N PRO A 121 7.37 -14.28 14.54
CA PRO A 121 8.14 -13.23 15.19
C PRO A 121 9.11 -13.75 16.25
N ASP A 122 8.86 -14.91 16.80
CA ASP A 122 9.75 -15.52 17.80
C ASP A 122 10.99 -16.16 17.19
N ALA A 123 10.95 -16.48 15.90
CA ALA A 123 12.10 -17.07 15.23
C ALA A 123 13.29 -16.13 15.14
N GLY A 124 13.04 -14.83 15.15
CA GLY A 124 14.09 -13.83 15.11
C GLY A 124 14.72 -13.49 16.45
N LYS A 125 14.18 -14.06 17.53
CA LYS A 125 14.66 -13.76 18.88
C LYS A 125 15.67 -14.76 19.41
N MET A 126 16.01 -15.74 18.62
CA MET A 126 17.04 -16.68 18.99
C MET A 126 18.39 -16.25 18.48
#